data_56608c46a63ac2cd35eeefaf817abed1
#
_entry.id   56608c46a63ac2cd35eeefaf817abed1
#
_cell.length_a   1.000
_cell.length_b   1.000
_cell.length_c   1.000
_cell.angle_alpha   90.00
_cell.angle_beta   90.00
_cell.angle_gamma   90.00
#
_symmetry.space_group_name_H-M   'P 1'
#
loop_
_entity.id
_entity.type
_entity.pdbx_description
1 polymer ?
#
loop_
_entity_poly.entity_id
_entity_poly.type
_entity_poly.pdbx_seq_one_letter_code
_entity_poly.pdbx_strand_id
1 'polypeptide(L)'
;MSNNMDLGYEMFCYQCEQTANGKGCTRLGVCGKTPEIANLQDLLIFQLKGISCYGKVLIEKGQHIDKDIVRFVENCLFTTLTNVNFDADVHVSLLRESQQIKEKLREVVGEIKNHTLHATYNLPETKSEMLKDAPLAGIMYEKSLDPDIRSLRQTIVYGLKGISAYGHQARELGYFSDQVDDFYITALEATTDDSLTVEELIRMTMRTGENALEVMKKLDEANTETYGNPSPHKVDVHIKKGPFIIVSGHDLKDLEMLLEQSKGKGINVYTHGEMLPCHGYDGLKKYPHLIGNFGGAWQDQQKQFDNIPGCILMTDRKSVV
;
A
#
# COMPACT_ATOMS: atom_id res chain seq x y z
N MET A 1 -13.32 4.36 -25.68
CA MET A 1 -13.61 5.77 -25.32
C MET A 1 -14.60 5.71 -24.16
N SER A 2 -14.11 5.66 -22.94
CA SER A 2 -14.95 5.66 -21.73
C SER A 2 -15.36 7.11 -21.45
N ASN A 3 -16.67 7.34 -21.41
CA ASN A 3 -17.25 8.61 -20.95
C ASN A 3 -16.81 8.84 -19.48
N ASN A 4 -15.74 9.60 -19.29
CA ASN A 4 -15.46 10.23 -18.01
C ASN A 4 -16.53 11.31 -17.80
N MET A 5 -17.64 10.96 -17.15
CA MET A 5 -18.46 11.95 -16.50
C MET A 5 -17.57 12.61 -15.46
N ASP A 6 -17.31 13.89 -15.64
CA ASP A 6 -16.72 14.77 -14.62
C ASP A 6 -17.71 14.81 -13.45
N LEU A 7 -17.48 13.95 -12.46
CA LEU A 7 -18.35 13.80 -11.29
C LEU A 7 -18.22 14.99 -10.32
N GLY A 8 -17.40 16.01 -10.67
CA GLY A 8 -17.26 17.22 -9.89
C GLY A 8 -16.50 17.07 -8.56
N TYR A 9 -15.85 15.90 -8.34
CA TYR A 9 -15.04 15.71 -7.15
C TYR A 9 -13.63 16.27 -7.37
N GLU A 10 -13.18 17.11 -6.44
CA GLU A 10 -11.79 17.55 -6.37
C GLU A 10 -10.94 16.44 -5.74
N MET A 11 -9.68 16.36 -6.12
CA MET A 11 -8.68 15.48 -5.48
C MET A 11 -7.41 16.26 -5.16
N PHE A 12 -6.64 15.76 -4.20
CA PHE A 12 -5.26 16.18 -3.99
C PHE A 12 -4.40 14.96 -3.62
N CYS A 13 -3.33 14.72 -4.39
CA CYS A 13 -2.39 13.63 -4.10
C CYS A 13 -0.97 14.06 -4.46
N TYR A 14 -0.02 13.88 -3.52
CA TYR A 14 1.42 14.19 -3.73
C TYR A 14 2.34 13.14 -3.11
N GLN A 15 1.87 11.89 -2.99
CA GLN A 15 2.64 10.84 -2.30
C GLN A 15 3.78 10.21 -3.13
N CYS A 16 3.96 10.58 -4.39
CA CYS A 16 5.04 10.06 -5.23
C CYS A 16 5.82 11.18 -5.92
N GLU A 17 7.05 10.89 -6.35
CA GLU A 17 7.91 11.85 -7.03
C GLU A 17 7.38 12.29 -8.40
N GLN A 18 6.50 11.48 -9.02
CA GLN A 18 5.87 11.77 -10.32
C GLN A 18 4.67 12.72 -10.20
N THR A 19 4.43 13.27 -9.02
CA THR A 19 3.29 14.17 -8.79
C THR A 19 3.32 15.36 -9.73
N ALA A 20 2.14 15.79 -10.20
CA ALA A 20 2.02 16.82 -11.22
C ALA A 20 2.74 18.12 -10.82
N ASN A 21 3.67 18.56 -11.66
CA ASN A 21 4.49 19.77 -11.49
C ASN A 21 5.31 19.81 -10.17
N GLY A 22 5.55 18.69 -9.53
CA GLY A 22 6.19 18.62 -8.22
C GLY A 22 5.37 19.26 -7.08
N LYS A 23 4.06 19.50 -7.30
CA LYS A 23 3.19 20.19 -6.34
C LYS A 23 2.01 19.35 -5.86
N GLY A 24 1.44 18.54 -6.73
CA GLY A 24 0.28 17.71 -6.42
C GLY A 24 -0.60 17.45 -7.64
N CYS A 25 -1.19 16.26 -7.69
CA CYS A 25 -2.22 15.91 -8.66
C CYS A 25 -3.58 16.38 -8.15
N THR A 26 -4.26 17.24 -8.90
CA THR A 26 -5.52 17.90 -8.47
C THR A 26 -6.72 17.56 -9.37
N ARG A 27 -6.51 16.94 -10.53
CA ARG A 27 -7.56 16.58 -11.49
C ARG A 27 -7.53 15.10 -11.86
N LEU A 28 -6.34 14.57 -12.08
CA LEU A 28 -6.05 13.18 -12.38
C LEU A 28 -4.63 12.91 -11.90
N GLY A 29 -4.39 11.76 -11.28
CA GLY A 29 -3.04 11.31 -10.95
C GLY A 29 -2.20 11.12 -12.21
N VAL A 30 -0.91 11.47 -12.19
CA VAL A 30 0.03 11.11 -13.28
C VAL A 30 0.06 9.60 -13.49
N CYS A 31 -0.18 8.84 -12.42
CA CYS A 31 -0.34 7.37 -12.45
C CYS A 31 -1.72 6.90 -12.95
N GLY A 32 -2.64 7.80 -13.33
CA GLY A 32 -4.01 7.49 -13.74
C GLY A 32 -5.04 7.38 -12.60
N LYS A 33 -4.64 7.64 -11.34
CA LYS A 33 -5.58 7.67 -10.21
C LYS A 33 -6.66 8.72 -10.46
N THR A 34 -7.93 8.28 -10.45
CA THR A 34 -9.07 9.19 -10.61
C THR A 34 -9.39 9.93 -9.30
N PRO A 35 -10.12 11.06 -9.36
CA PRO A 35 -10.62 11.72 -8.15
C PRO A 35 -11.46 10.81 -7.26
N GLU A 36 -12.29 9.94 -7.84
CA GLU A 36 -13.08 8.95 -7.09
C GLU A 36 -12.16 8.05 -6.24
N ILE A 37 -11.14 7.47 -6.85
CA ILE A 37 -10.20 6.58 -6.14
C ILE A 37 -9.40 7.35 -5.08
N ALA A 38 -8.92 8.55 -5.39
CA ALA A 38 -8.16 9.36 -4.43
C ALA A 38 -9.00 9.66 -3.18
N ASN A 39 -10.25 10.08 -3.37
CA ASN A 39 -11.17 10.39 -2.28
C ASN A 39 -11.54 9.16 -1.43
N LEU A 40 -11.79 8.01 -2.05
CA LEU A 40 -12.06 6.77 -1.32
C LEU A 40 -10.82 6.30 -0.53
N GLN A 41 -9.62 6.46 -1.07
CA GLN A 41 -8.38 6.16 -0.37
C GLN A 41 -8.14 7.09 0.82
N ASP A 42 -8.38 8.38 0.68
CA ASP A 42 -8.25 9.34 1.79
C ASP A 42 -9.26 9.00 2.90
N LEU A 43 -10.51 8.69 2.53
CA LEU A 43 -11.53 8.28 3.50
C LEU A 43 -11.17 6.96 4.20
N LEU A 44 -10.55 6.02 3.49
CA LEU A 44 -10.07 4.77 4.10
C LEU A 44 -8.98 5.05 5.14
N ILE A 45 -7.98 5.88 4.82
CA ILE A 45 -6.96 6.29 5.80
C ILE A 45 -7.60 6.99 7.00
N PHE A 46 -8.61 7.82 6.78
CA PHE A 46 -9.36 8.47 7.85
C PHE A 46 -10.03 7.47 8.79
N GLN A 47 -10.65 6.42 8.23
CA GLN A 47 -11.23 5.32 9.01
C GLN A 47 -10.18 4.53 9.79
N LEU A 48 -9.00 4.25 9.19
CA LEU A 48 -7.91 3.56 9.90
C LEU A 48 -7.39 4.38 11.09
N LYS A 49 -7.31 5.70 10.95
CA LYS A 49 -7.00 6.60 12.06
C LYS A 49 -8.05 6.46 13.18
N GLY A 50 -9.34 6.37 12.83
CA GLY A 50 -10.42 6.15 13.79
C GLY A 50 -10.32 4.80 14.52
N ILE A 51 -10.00 3.71 13.82
CA ILE A 51 -9.69 2.40 14.41
C ILE A 51 -8.52 2.54 15.40
N SER A 52 -7.49 3.27 15.01
CA SER A 52 -6.28 3.44 15.80
C SER A 52 -6.50 4.22 17.09
N CYS A 53 -7.46 5.16 17.12
CA CYS A 53 -7.85 5.86 18.35
C CYS A 53 -8.37 4.91 19.44
N TYR A 54 -9.13 3.88 19.06
CA TYR A 54 -9.58 2.86 20.01
C TYR A 54 -8.50 1.82 20.28
N GLY A 55 -7.76 1.39 19.26
CA GLY A 55 -6.69 0.42 19.39
C GLY A 55 -5.58 0.89 20.33
N LYS A 56 -5.23 2.17 20.28
CA LYS A 56 -4.23 2.78 21.17
C LYS A 56 -4.57 2.62 22.64
N VAL A 57 -5.85 2.74 23.00
CA VAL A 57 -6.31 2.55 24.38
C VAL A 57 -6.06 1.12 24.88
N LEU A 58 -6.21 0.12 24.00
CA LEU A 58 -5.90 -1.27 24.35
C LEU A 58 -4.40 -1.47 24.59
N ILE A 59 -3.56 -0.91 23.71
CA ILE A 59 -2.09 -0.96 23.84
C ILE A 59 -1.66 -0.30 25.17
N GLU A 60 -2.23 0.86 25.52
CA GLU A 60 -1.93 1.55 26.80
C GLU A 60 -2.35 0.77 28.04
N LYS A 61 -3.34 -0.11 27.90
CA LYS A 61 -3.74 -1.06 28.95
C LYS A 61 -2.86 -2.33 28.97
N GLY A 62 -1.81 -2.39 28.18
CA GLY A 62 -0.93 -3.56 28.05
C GLY A 62 -1.54 -4.73 27.29
N GLN A 63 -2.55 -4.47 26.47
CA GLN A 63 -3.18 -5.48 25.60
C GLN A 63 -2.64 -5.32 24.19
N HIS A 64 -2.43 -6.45 23.51
CA HIS A 64 -2.12 -6.43 22.08
C HIS A 64 -3.40 -6.29 21.25
N ILE A 65 -3.28 -5.65 20.11
CA ILE A 65 -4.36 -5.60 19.12
C ILE A 65 -4.49 -6.98 18.47
N ASP A 66 -5.72 -7.35 18.17
CA ASP A 66 -6.03 -8.57 17.41
C ASP A 66 -5.25 -8.56 16.07
N LYS A 67 -4.56 -9.67 15.79
CA LYS A 67 -3.72 -9.79 14.59
C LYS A 67 -4.49 -9.65 13.28
N ASP A 68 -5.77 -10.03 13.27
CA ASP A 68 -6.63 -9.85 12.08
C ASP A 68 -6.94 -8.36 11.86
N ILE A 69 -7.11 -7.58 12.93
CA ILE A 69 -7.27 -6.12 12.83
C ILE A 69 -5.99 -5.47 12.32
N VAL A 70 -4.83 -5.86 12.84
CA VAL A 70 -3.54 -5.33 12.37
C VAL A 70 -3.33 -5.67 10.90
N ARG A 71 -3.56 -6.93 10.51
CA ARG A 71 -3.48 -7.36 9.11
C ARG A 71 -4.42 -6.56 8.21
N PHE A 72 -5.64 -6.28 8.66
CA PHE A 72 -6.57 -5.43 7.94
C PHE A 72 -6.01 -4.00 7.76
N VAL A 73 -5.46 -3.38 8.82
CA VAL A 73 -4.86 -2.04 8.77
C VAL A 73 -3.67 -2.03 7.81
N GLU A 74 -2.76 -3.02 7.89
CA GLU A 74 -1.62 -3.19 7.00
C GLU A 74 -2.08 -3.28 5.53
N ASN A 75 -3.04 -4.15 5.23
CA ASN A 75 -3.56 -4.34 3.87
C ASN A 75 -4.23 -3.07 3.32
N CYS A 76 -4.96 -2.34 4.15
CA CYS A 76 -5.59 -1.07 3.76
C CYS A 76 -4.54 0.01 3.48
N LEU A 77 -3.50 0.14 4.32
CA LEU A 77 -2.38 1.06 4.07
C LEU A 77 -1.69 0.73 2.74
N PHE A 78 -1.38 -0.55 2.50
CA PHE A 78 -0.76 -1.02 1.26
C PHE A 78 -1.66 -0.76 0.05
N THR A 79 -2.95 -1.07 0.13
CA THR A 79 -3.94 -0.81 -0.94
C THR A 79 -3.96 0.66 -1.38
N THR A 80 -3.72 1.60 -0.45
CA THR A 80 -3.72 3.04 -0.73
C THR A 80 -2.37 3.59 -1.18
N LEU A 81 -1.32 2.77 -1.22
CA LEU A 81 0.01 3.19 -1.70
C LEU A 81 -0.07 3.53 -3.19
N THR A 82 0.58 4.58 -3.59
CA THR A 82 0.71 5.19 -4.93
C THR A 82 -0.27 4.64 -6.00
N ASN A 83 0.05 3.55 -6.68
CA ASN A 83 -0.71 2.95 -7.80
C ASN A 83 -1.02 1.45 -7.59
N VAL A 84 -1.21 1.03 -6.35
CA VAL A 84 -1.45 -0.37 -6.00
C VAL A 84 -2.85 -0.82 -6.38
N ASN A 85 -3.89 -0.06 -6.02
CA ASN A 85 -5.27 -0.44 -6.30
C ASN A 85 -6.12 0.74 -6.79
N PHE A 86 -6.77 0.57 -7.94
CA PHE A 86 -7.67 1.56 -8.56
C PHE A 86 -9.12 1.05 -8.68
N ASP A 87 -9.47 0.00 -7.95
CA ASP A 87 -10.82 -0.54 -7.94
C ASP A 87 -11.67 0.15 -6.85
N ALA A 88 -12.66 0.92 -7.28
CA ALA A 88 -13.54 1.68 -6.39
C ALA A 88 -14.40 0.78 -5.49
N ASP A 89 -14.86 -0.37 -6.02
CA ASP A 89 -15.75 -1.27 -5.28
C ASP A 89 -14.98 -2.03 -4.20
N VAL A 90 -13.69 -2.34 -4.43
CA VAL A 90 -12.80 -2.86 -3.39
C VAL A 90 -12.63 -1.84 -2.27
N HIS A 91 -12.38 -0.56 -2.58
CA HIS A 91 -12.25 0.49 -1.57
C HIS A 91 -13.55 0.66 -0.75
N VAL A 92 -14.71 0.62 -1.40
CA VAL A 92 -16.02 0.67 -0.70
C VAL A 92 -16.19 -0.52 0.24
N SER A 93 -15.77 -1.71 -0.17
CA SER A 93 -15.83 -2.91 0.69
C SER A 93 -14.92 -2.77 1.92
N LEU A 94 -13.68 -2.31 1.72
CA LEU A 94 -12.73 -2.05 2.81
C LEU A 94 -13.22 -0.95 3.76
N LEU A 95 -13.85 0.10 3.24
CA LEU A 95 -14.47 1.16 4.05
C LEU A 95 -15.57 0.60 4.96
N ARG A 96 -16.45 -0.25 4.44
CA ARG A 96 -17.50 -0.89 5.24
C ARG A 96 -16.93 -1.79 6.32
N GLU A 97 -15.93 -2.60 5.99
CA GLU A 97 -15.23 -3.45 6.94
C GLU A 97 -14.53 -2.62 8.03
N SER A 98 -13.87 -1.52 7.66
CA SER A 98 -13.23 -0.60 8.61
C SER A 98 -14.23 -0.02 9.61
N GLN A 99 -15.45 0.31 9.16
CA GLN A 99 -16.51 0.78 10.05
C GLN A 99 -16.92 -0.31 11.07
N GLN A 100 -17.10 -1.55 10.61
CA GLN A 100 -17.46 -2.67 11.49
C GLN A 100 -16.37 -2.95 12.53
N ILE A 101 -15.09 -2.90 12.14
CA ILE A 101 -13.96 -3.07 13.05
C ILE A 101 -13.94 -1.92 14.09
N LYS A 102 -14.13 -0.69 13.65
CA LYS A 102 -14.16 0.47 14.54
C LYS A 102 -15.31 0.38 15.57
N GLU A 103 -16.48 -0.07 15.15
CA GLU A 103 -17.63 -0.27 16.03
C GLU A 103 -17.36 -1.36 17.09
N LYS A 104 -16.79 -2.50 16.68
CA LYS A 104 -16.38 -3.56 17.61
C LYS A 104 -15.37 -3.07 18.63
N LEU A 105 -14.35 -2.32 18.21
CA LEU A 105 -13.38 -1.75 19.12
C LEU A 105 -14.02 -0.73 20.07
N ARG A 106 -14.95 0.10 19.59
CA ARG A 106 -15.69 1.05 20.42
C ARG A 106 -16.51 0.35 21.49
N GLU A 107 -17.15 -0.77 21.17
CA GLU A 107 -17.90 -1.58 22.15
C GLU A 107 -16.99 -2.14 23.27
N VAL A 108 -15.78 -2.61 22.89
CA VAL A 108 -14.81 -3.18 23.82
C VAL A 108 -14.14 -2.12 24.70
N VAL A 109 -13.78 -0.98 24.10
CA VAL A 109 -13.01 0.09 24.77
C VAL A 109 -13.92 1.01 25.56
N GLY A 110 -15.15 1.26 25.09
CA GLY A 110 -16.06 2.27 25.60
C GLY A 110 -15.68 3.68 25.16
N GLU A 111 -15.97 4.66 26.02
CA GLU A 111 -15.63 6.06 25.75
C GLU A 111 -14.11 6.28 25.81
N ILE A 112 -13.59 7.01 24.83
CA ILE A 112 -12.19 7.45 24.77
C ILE A 112 -12.09 8.92 25.20
N LYS A 113 -10.98 9.30 25.84
CA LYS A 113 -10.80 10.67 26.36
C LYS A 113 -10.72 11.72 25.24
N ASN A 114 -10.07 11.38 24.13
CA ASN A 114 -9.90 12.27 22.98
C ASN A 114 -10.88 11.89 21.87
N HIS A 115 -12.03 12.59 21.85
CA HIS A 115 -13.05 12.42 20.82
C HIS A 115 -12.65 13.17 19.53
N THR A 116 -11.66 12.63 18.80
CA THR A 116 -11.33 13.19 17.49
C THR A 116 -12.45 12.90 16.49
N LEU A 117 -12.54 13.70 15.43
CA LEU A 117 -13.48 13.44 14.36
C LEU A 117 -13.28 12.03 13.75
N HIS A 118 -12.03 11.57 13.67
CA HIS A 118 -11.69 10.24 13.16
C HIS A 118 -12.37 9.11 13.97
N ALA A 119 -12.37 9.21 15.29
CA ALA A 119 -12.97 8.22 16.18
C ALA A 119 -14.51 8.23 16.14
N THR A 120 -15.10 9.43 16.03
CA THR A 120 -16.56 9.62 16.14
C THR A 120 -17.31 9.55 14.80
N TYR A 121 -16.61 9.67 13.69
CA TYR A 121 -17.19 9.63 12.35
C TYR A 121 -17.86 8.28 12.07
N ASN A 122 -19.08 8.31 11.56
CA ASN A 122 -19.80 7.12 11.07
C ASN A 122 -19.84 7.15 9.54
N LEU A 123 -19.40 6.05 8.95
CA LEU A 123 -19.35 5.90 7.50
C LEU A 123 -20.76 5.85 6.92
N PRO A 124 -21.11 6.64 5.89
CA PRO A 124 -22.37 6.52 5.17
C PRO A 124 -22.52 5.16 4.46
N GLU A 125 -23.76 4.78 4.18
CA GLU A 125 -24.06 3.48 3.56
C GLU A 125 -23.73 3.44 2.06
N THR A 126 -23.97 4.52 1.34
CA THR A 126 -23.81 4.58 -0.12
C THR A 126 -22.48 5.18 -0.55
N LYS A 127 -21.90 4.65 -1.65
CA LYS A 127 -20.67 5.20 -2.25
C LYS A 127 -20.80 6.70 -2.56
N SER A 128 -21.97 7.14 -3.02
CA SER A 128 -22.20 8.56 -3.34
C SER A 128 -22.10 9.47 -2.11
N GLU A 129 -22.57 9.02 -0.96
CA GLU A 129 -22.46 9.75 0.30
C GLU A 129 -21.04 9.69 0.85
N MET A 130 -20.36 8.54 0.76
CA MET A 130 -18.95 8.42 1.10
C MET A 130 -18.10 9.43 0.33
N LEU A 131 -18.34 9.58 -0.98
CA LEU A 131 -17.62 10.54 -1.80
C LEU A 131 -17.98 12.01 -1.47
N LYS A 132 -19.16 12.31 -0.96
CA LYS A 132 -19.51 13.65 -0.46
C LYS A 132 -18.77 13.99 0.82
N ASP A 133 -18.52 12.98 1.68
CA ASP A 133 -17.81 13.14 2.94
C ASP A 133 -16.29 13.10 2.78
N ALA A 134 -15.78 12.51 1.68
CA ALA A 134 -14.34 12.35 1.44
C ALA A 134 -13.50 13.64 1.56
N PRO A 135 -14.00 14.84 1.22
CA PRO A 135 -13.26 16.07 1.47
C PRO A 135 -12.88 16.30 2.93
N LEU A 136 -13.62 15.73 3.91
CA LEU A 136 -13.26 15.77 5.35
C LEU A 136 -11.97 15.01 5.65
N ALA A 137 -11.71 13.97 4.86
CA ALA A 137 -10.54 13.11 5.01
C ALA A 137 -9.31 13.59 4.20
N GLY A 138 -9.53 14.52 3.27
CA GLY A 138 -8.48 14.99 2.36
C GLY A 138 -7.37 15.74 3.07
N ILE A 139 -6.15 15.58 2.60
CA ILE A 139 -4.94 16.23 3.15
C ILE A 139 -5.11 17.74 3.27
N MET A 140 -5.83 18.34 2.33
CA MET A 140 -6.05 19.80 2.31
C MET A 140 -7.17 20.27 3.24
N TYR A 141 -7.91 19.35 3.88
CA TYR A 141 -8.91 19.69 4.88
C TYR A 141 -8.28 20.34 6.12
N GLU A 142 -7.12 19.84 6.55
CA GLU A 142 -6.38 20.32 7.73
C GLU A 142 -5.62 21.64 7.46
N LYS A 143 -6.18 22.56 6.66
CA LYS A 143 -5.54 23.85 6.34
C LYS A 143 -5.31 24.76 7.55
N SER A 144 -6.09 24.56 8.62
CA SER A 144 -5.96 25.31 9.88
C SER A 144 -4.76 24.91 10.73
N LEU A 145 -4.17 23.71 10.48
CA LEU A 145 -2.98 23.28 11.18
C LEU A 145 -1.74 24.01 10.68
N ASP A 146 -0.77 24.13 11.59
CA ASP A 146 0.58 24.52 11.23
C ASP A 146 1.08 23.65 10.05
N PRO A 147 1.68 24.26 9.00
CA PRO A 147 2.15 23.51 7.83
C PRO A 147 3.14 22.41 8.16
N ASP A 148 3.98 22.59 9.20
CA ASP A 148 4.97 21.61 9.61
C ASP A 148 4.28 20.41 10.29
N ILE A 149 3.29 20.67 11.17
CA ILE A 149 2.47 19.61 11.78
C ILE A 149 1.77 18.79 10.70
N ARG A 150 1.11 19.44 9.75
CA ARG A 150 0.43 18.75 8.65
C ARG A 150 1.41 17.92 7.82
N SER A 151 2.57 18.47 7.48
CA SER A 151 3.58 17.78 6.68
C SER A 151 4.17 16.58 7.40
N LEU A 152 4.44 16.69 8.70
CA LEU A 152 4.94 15.59 9.51
C LEU A 152 3.91 14.47 9.65
N ARG A 153 2.63 14.79 9.88
CA ARG A 153 1.54 13.81 9.90
C ARG A 153 1.46 13.03 8.58
N GLN A 154 1.58 13.72 7.43
CA GLN A 154 1.56 13.07 6.13
C GLN A 154 2.83 12.22 5.89
N THR A 155 4.00 12.69 6.33
CA THR A 155 5.26 11.94 6.24
C THR A 155 5.15 10.61 7.02
N ILE A 156 4.56 10.64 8.22
CA ILE A 156 4.29 9.43 9.01
C ILE A 156 3.35 8.49 8.24
N VAL A 157 2.22 8.98 7.74
CA VAL A 157 1.26 8.15 6.97
C VAL A 157 1.93 7.53 5.75
N TYR A 158 2.73 8.28 5.00
CA TYR A 158 3.43 7.75 3.83
C TYR A 158 4.50 6.72 4.20
N GLY A 159 5.21 6.96 5.31
CA GLY A 159 6.12 5.95 5.87
C GLY A 159 5.39 4.66 6.23
N LEU A 160 4.23 4.74 6.89
CA LEU A 160 3.41 3.57 7.21
C LEU A 160 2.92 2.82 5.97
N LYS A 161 2.56 3.51 4.89
CA LYS A 161 2.23 2.87 3.62
C LYS A 161 3.42 2.10 3.04
N GLY A 162 4.64 2.66 3.13
CA GLY A 162 5.86 1.96 2.71
C GLY A 162 6.16 0.73 3.58
N ILE A 163 6.04 0.86 4.91
CA ILE A 163 6.18 -0.26 5.85
C ILE A 163 5.16 -1.36 5.53
N SER A 164 3.91 -1.00 5.24
CA SER A 164 2.84 -1.97 4.96
C SER A 164 3.09 -2.78 3.68
N ALA A 165 3.73 -2.21 2.67
CA ALA A 165 4.07 -2.94 1.44
C ALA A 165 5.07 -4.07 1.72
N TYR A 166 6.15 -3.78 2.46
CA TYR A 166 7.14 -4.78 2.85
C TYR A 166 6.61 -5.75 3.91
N GLY A 167 5.80 -5.25 4.86
CA GLY A 167 5.16 -6.06 5.89
C GLY A 167 4.21 -7.10 5.29
N HIS A 168 3.40 -6.69 4.32
CA HIS A 168 2.51 -7.59 3.59
C HIS A 168 3.30 -8.73 2.91
N GLN A 169 4.33 -8.40 2.14
CA GLN A 169 5.15 -9.40 1.44
C GLN A 169 5.84 -10.37 2.42
N ALA A 170 6.37 -9.87 3.53
CA ALA A 170 6.97 -10.71 4.56
C ALA A 170 5.91 -11.62 5.23
N ARG A 171 4.72 -11.08 5.53
CA ARG A 171 3.62 -11.81 6.19
C ARG A 171 3.06 -12.93 5.31
N GLU A 172 2.97 -12.75 3.98
CA GLU A 172 2.57 -13.81 3.05
C GLU A 172 3.56 -14.99 3.03
N LEU A 173 4.80 -14.78 3.50
CA LEU A 173 5.81 -15.83 3.74
C LEU A 173 5.83 -16.32 5.20
N GLY A 174 4.96 -15.80 6.08
CA GLY A 174 4.86 -16.19 7.49
C GLY A 174 5.74 -15.38 8.45
N TYR A 175 6.37 -14.30 8.00
CA TYR A 175 7.25 -13.44 8.79
C TYR A 175 6.56 -12.12 9.16
N PHE A 176 6.60 -11.76 10.43
CA PHE A 176 6.02 -10.50 10.96
C PHE A 176 6.74 -10.07 12.24
N SER A 177 6.44 -8.87 12.72
CA SER A 177 7.00 -8.31 13.96
C SER A 177 5.87 -7.69 14.79
N ASP A 178 5.66 -8.19 16.01
CA ASP A 178 4.66 -7.63 16.95
C ASP A 178 4.95 -6.15 17.26
N GLN A 179 6.21 -5.72 17.24
CA GLN A 179 6.59 -4.32 17.40
C GLN A 179 6.03 -3.45 16.26
N VAL A 180 6.16 -3.92 15.03
CA VAL A 180 5.64 -3.21 13.84
C VAL A 180 4.12 -3.21 13.85
N ASP A 181 3.51 -4.33 14.25
CA ASP A 181 2.06 -4.48 14.37
C ASP A 181 1.45 -3.42 15.31
N ASP A 182 1.98 -3.28 16.52
CA ASP A 182 1.55 -2.24 17.48
C ASP A 182 1.90 -0.83 17.00
N PHE A 183 2.97 -0.69 16.20
CA PHE A 183 3.40 0.61 15.71
C PHE A 183 2.45 1.20 14.66
N TYR A 184 1.82 0.40 13.80
CA TYR A 184 0.79 0.89 12.87
C TYR A 184 -0.31 1.67 13.61
N ILE A 185 -0.82 1.08 14.68
CA ILE A 185 -1.89 1.67 15.49
C ILE A 185 -1.40 2.94 16.20
N THR A 186 -0.22 2.85 16.84
CA THR A 186 0.32 3.98 17.60
C THR A 186 0.64 5.18 16.71
N ALA A 187 1.20 4.94 15.52
CA ALA A 187 1.60 6.02 14.62
C ALA A 187 0.40 6.64 13.89
N LEU A 188 -0.60 5.84 13.49
CA LEU A 188 -1.84 6.38 12.91
C LEU A 188 -2.60 7.24 13.92
N GLU A 189 -2.73 6.79 15.16
CA GLU A 189 -3.38 7.57 16.24
C GLU A 189 -2.65 8.88 16.48
N ALA A 190 -1.32 8.87 16.59
CA ALA A 190 -0.52 10.08 16.78
C ALA A 190 -0.73 11.13 15.66
N THR A 191 -1.13 10.73 14.45
CA THR A 191 -1.50 11.68 13.39
C THR A 191 -2.86 12.35 13.60
N THR A 192 -3.61 11.97 14.64
CA THR A 192 -4.92 12.56 14.98
C THR A 192 -4.87 13.42 16.26
N ASP A 193 -3.78 13.36 16.99
CA ASP A 193 -3.63 14.05 18.28
C ASP A 193 -3.15 15.48 18.06
N ASP A 194 -4.06 16.45 18.27
CA ASP A 194 -3.77 17.87 18.12
C ASP A 194 -2.94 18.46 19.27
N SER A 195 -2.68 17.69 20.33
CA SER A 195 -1.82 18.10 21.45
C SER A 195 -0.33 17.87 21.17
N LEU A 196 0.02 17.06 20.16
CA LEU A 196 1.41 16.76 19.83
C LEU A 196 2.13 17.95 19.19
N THR A 197 3.30 18.25 19.74
CA THR A 197 4.21 19.28 19.23
C THR A 197 4.96 18.83 17.96
N VAL A 198 5.56 19.78 17.26
CA VAL A 198 6.42 19.50 16.10
C VAL A 198 7.55 18.53 16.47
N GLU A 199 8.21 18.74 17.64
CA GLU A 199 9.28 17.87 18.12
C GLU A 199 8.81 16.44 18.40
N GLU A 200 7.59 16.25 18.89
CA GLU A 200 7.00 14.92 19.12
C GLU A 200 6.67 14.22 17.82
N LEU A 201 6.15 14.94 16.82
CA LEU A 201 5.92 14.41 15.49
C LEU A 201 7.23 14.10 14.74
N ILE A 202 8.29 14.88 14.92
CA ILE A 202 9.64 14.54 14.43
C ILE A 202 10.12 13.21 15.05
N ARG A 203 9.99 13.05 16.37
CA ARG A 203 10.33 11.77 17.02
C ARG A 203 9.49 10.60 16.48
N MET A 204 8.19 10.82 16.23
CA MET A 204 7.35 9.78 15.62
C MET A 204 7.79 9.46 14.19
N THR A 205 8.18 10.45 13.40
CA THR A 205 8.76 10.25 12.06
C THR A 205 10.05 9.41 12.11
N MET A 206 10.95 9.69 13.06
CA MET A 206 12.16 8.88 13.26
C MET A 206 11.82 7.43 13.64
N ARG A 207 10.85 7.23 14.55
CA ARG A 207 10.36 5.89 14.91
C ARG A 207 9.73 5.17 13.72
N THR A 208 9.09 5.90 12.80
CA THR A 208 8.58 5.32 11.54
C THR A 208 9.74 4.75 10.72
N GLY A 209 10.86 5.47 10.64
CA GLY A 209 12.08 4.97 9.99
C GLY A 209 12.68 3.73 10.67
N GLU A 210 12.71 3.68 12.00
CA GLU A 210 13.19 2.52 12.77
C GLU A 210 12.32 1.28 12.50
N ASN A 211 10.99 1.43 12.46
CA ASN A 211 10.07 0.33 12.14
C ASN A 211 10.13 -0.07 10.65
N ALA A 212 10.42 0.89 9.75
CA ALA A 212 10.72 0.57 8.35
C ALA A 212 11.96 -0.33 8.22
N LEU A 213 13.03 -0.04 8.97
CA LEU A 213 14.22 -0.87 9.00
C LEU A 213 13.93 -2.28 9.54
N GLU A 214 13.12 -2.40 10.60
CA GLU A 214 12.72 -3.70 11.15
C GLU A 214 11.91 -4.53 10.15
N VAL A 215 10.95 -3.92 9.43
CA VAL A 215 10.16 -4.66 8.45
C VAL A 215 10.98 -5.05 7.22
N MET A 216 11.92 -4.20 6.78
CA MET A 216 12.84 -4.54 5.70
C MET A 216 13.72 -5.74 6.08
N LYS A 217 14.22 -5.79 7.33
CA LYS A 217 14.93 -6.94 7.85
C LYS A 217 14.07 -8.21 7.85
N LYS A 218 12.80 -8.10 8.25
CA LYS A 218 11.86 -9.23 8.21
C LYS A 218 11.60 -9.72 6.78
N LEU A 219 11.51 -8.82 5.82
CA LEU A 219 11.37 -9.20 4.42
C LEU A 219 12.63 -9.87 3.87
N ASP A 220 13.83 -9.38 4.24
CA ASP A 220 15.08 -10.02 3.89
C ASP A 220 15.18 -11.44 4.46
N GLU A 221 14.87 -11.62 5.76
CA GLU A 221 14.77 -12.95 6.40
C GLU A 221 13.78 -13.85 5.63
N ALA A 222 12.57 -13.36 5.35
CA ALA A 222 11.53 -14.09 4.65
C ALA A 222 11.98 -14.57 3.26
N ASN A 223 12.56 -13.67 2.48
CA ASN A 223 13.01 -13.97 1.12
C ASN A 223 14.23 -14.92 1.11
N THR A 224 15.21 -14.67 1.98
CA THR A 224 16.45 -15.47 2.02
C THR A 224 16.23 -16.87 2.58
N GLU A 225 15.37 -17.02 3.59
CA GLU A 225 15.03 -18.35 4.13
C GLU A 225 14.13 -19.14 3.17
N THR A 226 13.25 -18.47 2.41
CA THR A 226 12.33 -19.13 1.47
C THR A 226 13.03 -19.47 0.15
N TYR A 227 13.80 -18.55 -0.42
CA TYR A 227 14.34 -18.64 -1.79
C TYR A 227 15.86 -18.83 -1.84
N GLY A 228 16.56 -18.78 -0.70
CA GLY A 228 18.02 -18.83 -0.60
C GLY A 228 18.66 -17.44 -0.70
N ASN A 229 19.94 -17.35 -0.32
CA ASN A 229 20.67 -16.09 -0.43
C ASN A 229 20.88 -15.70 -1.90
N PRO A 230 20.59 -14.44 -2.26
CA PRO A 230 20.80 -14.01 -3.64
C PRO A 230 22.27 -13.99 -4.02
N SER A 231 22.56 -14.41 -5.24
CA SER A 231 23.90 -14.42 -5.80
C SER A 231 23.94 -13.74 -7.17
N PRO A 232 25.08 -13.15 -7.59
CA PRO A 232 25.23 -12.58 -8.92
C PRO A 232 24.85 -13.58 -10.01
N HIS A 233 24.00 -13.17 -10.94
CA HIS A 233 23.50 -14.02 -12.01
C HIS A 233 23.42 -13.25 -13.32
N LYS A 234 23.69 -13.94 -14.44
CA LYS A 234 23.45 -13.39 -15.77
C LYS A 234 22.00 -13.62 -16.16
N VAL A 235 21.27 -12.56 -16.45
CA VAL A 235 19.87 -12.61 -16.87
C VAL A 235 19.79 -12.40 -18.37
N ASP A 236 19.12 -13.30 -19.10
CA ASP A 236 18.88 -13.16 -20.52
C ASP A 236 17.86 -12.05 -20.79
N VAL A 237 18.11 -11.23 -21.78
CA VAL A 237 17.21 -10.16 -22.22
C VAL A 237 16.63 -10.44 -23.63
N HIS A 238 16.88 -11.62 -24.17
CA HIS A 238 16.37 -12.03 -25.46
C HIS A 238 15.06 -12.79 -25.32
N ILE A 239 14.12 -12.50 -26.22
CA ILE A 239 12.82 -13.15 -26.24
C ILE A 239 12.91 -14.47 -27.00
N LYS A 240 12.43 -15.56 -26.39
CA LYS A 240 12.29 -16.87 -27.01
C LYS A 240 10.92 -17.02 -27.69
N LYS A 241 10.87 -17.79 -28.75
CA LYS A 241 9.62 -18.13 -29.43
C LYS A 241 8.68 -18.92 -28.50
N GLY A 242 7.41 -18.61 -28.53
CA GLY A 242 6.34 -19.30 -27.79
C GLY A 242 5.45 -18.34 -26.99
N PRO A 243 4.35 -18.85 -26.42
CA PRO A 243 3.51 -18.06 -25.53
C PRO A 243 4.29 -17.61 -24.30
N PHE A 244 3.96 -16.43 -23.79
CA PHE A 244 4.69 -15.89 -22.65
C PHE A 244 3.81 -15.02 -21.72
N ILE A 245 4.30 -14.89 -20.50
CA ILE A 245 3.77 -13.97 -19.48
C ILE A 245 4.91 -13.08 -19.03
N ILE A 246 4.67 -11.77 -18.96
CA ILE A 246 5.56 -10.81 -18.33
C ILE A 246 5.03 -10.53 -16.92
N VAL A 247 5.92 -10.58 -15.92
CA VAL A 247 5.58 -10.29 -14.52
C VAL A 247 6.29 -9.03 -14.09
N SER A 248 5.52 -8.03 -13.66
CA SER A 248 6.03 -6.77 -13.13
C SER A 248 5.51 -6.54 -11.73
N GLY A 249 6.28 -5.85 -10.89
CA GLY A 249 6.02 -5.61 -9.48
C GLY A 249 7.20 -6.06 -8.63
N HIS A 250 6.95 -6.46 -7.36
CA HIS A 250 8.00 -6.78 -6.40
C HIS A 250 7.78 -8.09 -5.64
N ASP A 251 6.55 -8.62 -5.62
CA ASP A 251 6.19 -9.76 -4.79
C ASP A 251 6.76 -11.08 -5.35
N LEU A 252 7.72 -11.66 -4.63
CA LEU A 252 8.36 -12.92 -5.02
C LEU A 252 7.44 -14.13 -4.81
N LYS A 253 6.48 -14.04 -3.88
CA LYS A 253 5.51 -15.13 -3.65
C LYS A 253 4.54 -15.26 -4.83
N ASP A 254 4.04 -14.15 -5.34
CA ASP A 254 3.21 -14.13 -6.54
C ASP A 254 3.96 -14.71 -7.76
N LEU A 255 5.23 -14.33 -7.92
CA LEU A 255 6.06 -14.91 -8.97
C LEU A 255 6.24 -16.41 -8.80
N GLU A 256 6.55 -16.89 -7.58
CA GLU A 256 6.66 -18.34 -7.31
C GLU A 256 5.36 -19.07 -7.67
N MET A 257 4.23 -18.56 -7.23
CA MET A 257 2.91 -19.15 -7.54
C MET A 257 2.64 -19.21 -9.05
N LEU A 258 3.00 -18.16 -9.80
CA LEU A 258 2.90 -18.18 -11.26
C LEU A 258 3.81 -19.24 -11.86
N LEU A 259 5.06 -19.33 -11.40
CA LEU A 259 6.04 -20.28 -11.91
C LEU A 259 5.58 -21.73 -11.65
N GLU A 260 5.03 -22.03 -10.48
CA GLU A 260 4.47 -23.36 -10.21
C GLU A 260 3.22 -23.65 -11.09
N GLN A 261 2.31 -22.67 -11.24
CA GLN A 261 1.11 -22.85 -12.06
C GLN A 261 1.42 -23.01 -13.56
N SER A 262 2.46 -22.37 -14.06
CA SER A 262 2.86 -22.42 -15.49
C SER A 262 3.84 -23.54 -15.84
N LYS A 263 4.35 -24.26 -14.85
CA LYS A 263 5.31 -25.36 -15.02
C LYS A 263 4.79 -26.44 -15.96
N GLY A 264 5.60 -26.79 -16.96
CA GLY A 264 5.28 -27.81 -17.95
C GLY A 264 4.20 -27.43 -18.98
N LYS A 265 3.70 -26.19 -18.96
CA LYS A 265 2.65 -25.74 -19.90
C LYS A 265 3.20 -25.12 -21.19
N GLY A 266 4.51 -25.08 -21.38
CA GLY A 266 5.14 -24.47 -22.55
C GLY A 266 5.04 -22.95 -22.60
N ILE A 267 4.82 -22.30 -21.47
CA ILE A 267 4.72 -20.85 -21.34
C ILE A 267 6.07 -20.30 -20.83
N ASN A 268 6.61 -19.30 -21.51
CA ASN A 268 7.80 -18.59 -21.06
C ASN A 268 7.41 -17.49 -20.07
N VAL A 269 8.16 -17.32 -18.98
CA VAL A 269 7.96 -16.25 -18.01
C VAL A 269 9.14 -15.28 -18.08
N TYR A 270 8.85 -13.99 -18.15
CA TYR A 270 9.81 -12.90 -18.12
C TYR A 270 9.49 -11.96 -16.96
N THR A 271 10.51 -11.49 -16.29
CA THR A 271 10.35 -10.39 -15.33
C THR A 271 10.39 -9.05 -16.03
N HIS A 272 9.90 -8.00 -15.36
CA HIS A 272 10.00 -6.63 -15.82
C HIS A 272 10.31 -5.70 -14.66
N GLY A 273 11.08 -4.66 -14.92
CA GLY A 273 11.38 -3.60 -13.95
C GLY A 273 12.00 -4.14 -12.66
N GLU A 274 11.39 -3.82 -11.54
CA GLU A 274 11.91 -4.12 -10.20
C GLU A 274 11.72 -5.58 -9.76
N MET A 275 11.10 -6.44 -10.59
CA MET A 275 11.10 -7.89 -10.39
C MET A 275 12.45 -8.54 -10.78
N LEU A 276 13.33 -7.84 -11.48
CA LEU A 276 14.64 -8.35 -11.91
C LEU A 276 15.46 -9.02 -10.80
N PRO A 277 15.50 -8.52 -9.53
CA PRO A 277 16.26 -9.16 -8.45
C PRO A 277 15.90 -10.61 -8.17
N CYS A 278 14.70 -11.07 -8.55
CA CYS A 278 14.28 -12.46 -8.34
C CYS A 278 15.25 -13.48 -8.97
N HIS A 279 15.93 -13.11 -10.07
CA HIS A 279 16.92 -13.94 -10.73
C HIS A 279 18.18 -14.20 -9.90
N GLY A 280 18.37 -13.47 -8.80
CA GLY A 280 19.43 -13.72 -7.84
C GLY A 280 19.19 -14.94 -6.92
N TYR A 281 17.92 -15.33 -6.72
CA TYR A 281 17.53 -16.35 -5.76
C TYR A 281 17.49 -17.75 -6.38
N ASP A 282 18.25 -18.71 -5.80
CA ASP A 282 18.32 -20.09 -6.30
C ASP A 282 16.96 -20.79 -6.29
N GLY A 283 16.10 -20.49 -5.30
CA GLY A 283 14.75 -21.03 -5.18
C GLY A 283 13.84 -20.64 -6.36
N LEU A 284 14.11 -19.52 -7.03
CA LEU A 284 13.37 -19.06 -8.20
C LEU A 284 14.08 -19.41 -9.52
N LYS A 285 15.41 -19.37 -9.57
CA LYS A 285 16.20 -19.79 -10.74
C LYS A 285 16.00 -21.25 -11.14
N LYS A 286 15.55 -22.10 -10.22
CA LYS A 286 15.28 -23.53 -10.51
C LYS A 286 14.21 -23.77 -11.58
N TYR A 287 13.39 -22.78 -11.90
CA TYR A 287 12.34 -22.90 -12.90
C TYR A 287 12.88 -22.62 -14.30
N PRO A 288 12.98 -23.62 -15.20
CA PRO A 288 13.62 -23.48 -16.52
C PRO A 288 12.84 -22.59 -17.49
N HIS A 289 11.57 -22.30 -17.20
CA HIS A 289 10.71 -21.42 -17.99
C HIS A 289 10.68 -19.96 -17.45
N LEU A 290 11.39 -19.65 -16.36
CA LEU A 290 11.78 -18.28 -16.02
C LEU A 290 12.96 -17.91 -16.92
N ILE A 291 12.66 -17.30 -18.07
CA ILE A 291 13.60 -17.17 -19.19
C ILE A 291 14.58 -16.02 -18.98
N GLY A 292 14.08 -14.87 -18.53
CA GLY A 292 14.89 -13.67 -18.40
C GLY A 292 14.08 -12.43 -18.07
N ASN A 293 14.63 -11.26 -18.40
CA ASN A 293 13.99 -9.97 -18.10
C ASN A 293 13.55 -9.28 -19.40
N PHE A 294 12.34 -8.76 -19.40
CA PHE A 294 11.76 -8.00 -20.49
C PHE A 294 11.80 -6.51 -20.16
N GLY A 295 12.23 -5.69 -21.14
CA GLY A 295 12.18 -4.24 -21.01
C GLY A 295 13.16 -3.67 -19.97
N GLY A 296 12.83 -2.49 -19.51
CA GLY A 296 13.66 -1.68 -18.63
C GLY A 296 12.93 -1.22 -17.36
N ALA A 297 13.03 0.10 -17.07
CA ALA A 297 12.44 0.68 -15.88
C ALA A 297 10.92 0.84 -16.03
N TRP A 298 10.22 0.84 -14.89
CA TRP A 298 8.75 0.91 -14.83
C TRP A 298 8.13 2.14 -15.51
N GLN A 299 8.83 3.28 -15.51
CA GLN A 299 8.34 4.51 -16.18
C GLN A 299 8.25 4.38 -17.69
N ASP A 300 8.92 3.40 -18.29
CA ASP A 300 8.88 3.15 -19.73
C ASP A 300 7.82 2.10 -20.15
N GLN A 301 7.12 1.52 -19.17
CA GLN A 301 6.20 0.38 -19.38
C GLN A 301 5.11 0.67 -20.42
N GLN A 302 4.55 1.88 -20.50
CA GLN A 302 3.52 2.22 -21.49
C GLN A 302 4.00 2.02 -22.92
N LYS A 303 5.27 2.35 -23.20
CA LYS A 303 5.89 2.13 -24.50
C LYS A 303 6.29 0.67 -24.71
N GLN A 304 6.79 0.03 -23.67
CA GLN A 304 7.31 -1.32 -23.71
C GLN A 304 6.22 -2.37 -23.79
N PHE A 305 5.04 -2.09 -23.21
CA PHE A 305 3.89 -2.99 -23.20
C PHE A 305 2.92 -2.75 -24.37
N ASP A 306 3.15 -1.72 -25.16
CA ASP A 306 2.31 -1.44 -26.33
C ASP A 306 2.41 -2.58 -27.37
N ASN A 307 1.24 -3.08 -27.79
CA ASN A 307 1.10 -4.14 -28.81
C ASN A 307 1.86 -5.45 -28.50
N ILE A 308 2.13 -5.77 -27.23
CA ILE A 308 2.74 -7.04 -26.85
C ILE A 308 1.75 -8.20 -27.10
N PRO A 309 2.13 -9.24 -27.88
CA PRO A 309 1.28 -10.40 -28.13
C PRO A 309 1.36 -11.43 -26.98
N GLY A 310 1.23 -11.01 -25.72
CA GLY A 310 1.35 -11.84 -24.52
C GLY A 310 0.52 -11.29 -23.37
N CYS A 311 0.56 -11.99 -22.24
CA CYS A 311 -0.11 -11.55 -21.02
C CYS A 311 0.87 -10.81 -20.12
N ILE A 312 0.38 -9.81 -19.39
CA ILE A 312 1.13 -9.07 -18.37
C ILE A 312 0.44 -9.33 -17.03
N LEU A 313 1.22 -9.78 -16.05
CA LEU A 313 0.81 -9.89 -14.65
C LEU A 313 1.46 -8.78 -13.85
N MET A 314 0.65 -8.01 -13.15
CA MET A 314 1.10 -7.02 -12.18
C MET A 314 0.83 -7.58 -10.78
N THR A 315 1.85 -7.71 -9.94
CA THR A 315 1.72 -8.33 -8.61
C THR A 315 1.18 -7.34 -7.58
N ASP A 316 1.92 -6.31 -7.29
CA ASP A 316 1.68 -5.37 -6.19
C ASP A 316 1.50 -3.91 -6.64
N ARG A 317 1.40 -3.68 -7.96
CA ARG A 317 1.11 -2.37 -8.55
C ARG A 317 0.17 -2.52 -9.74
N LYS A 318 -0.92 -1.73 -9.75
CA LYS A 318 -1.64 -1.49 -11.01
C LYS A 318 -0.88 -0.44 -11.80
N SER A 319 -0.28 -0.87 -12.88
CA SER A 319 0.25 0.06 -13.88
C SER A 319 -0.91 0.60 -14.71
N VAL A 320 -0.87 1.89 -14.98
CA VAL A 320 -1.75 2.47 -15.99
C VAL A 320 -1.17 2.10 -17.34
N VAL A 321 -1.83 1.17 -18.00
CA VAL A 321 -1.57 0.83 -19.42
C VAL A 321 -2.57 1.60 -20.27
#